data_d67b70d08a4e741eda5a9508f7aa83b3
#
_entry.id   d67b70d08a4e741eda5a9508f7aa83b3
#
_cell.length_a   1.000
_cell.length_b   1.000
_cell.length_c   1.000
_cell.angle_alpha   90.00
_cell.angle_beta   90.00
_cell.angle_gamma   90.00
#
_symmetry.space_group_name_H-M   'P 1'
#
loop_
_entity.id
_entity.type
_entity.pdbx_description
1 polymer ?
#
loop_
_entity_poly.entity_id
_entity_poly.type
_entity_poly.pdbx_seq_one_letter_code
_entity_poly.pdbx_strand_id
1 'polypeptide(L)'
;MVFTKLRITARITLGVVLWLLVLNGCVSSPNSKTVLVIYSTHGKELLTEFESLFEQKNPKVDVRWMDMGSQDVLDRLRSEKENPQADLWWGAPSVLFEQGQDEGLLEPYKPSWAGQVPQDSHSPTHGWYGSYETPEVIAFNSTVLKKHEAPQDWDDLLDPKWHKKIILRDPLASGTMRTIFCAMILRFYQLSGSSQPGYEWLKKLDFNTKDYVANMTLLNQKLARQEGIVTVWNMPDIELQRARYRYPFSYIIPLSGTPIVTEGIALVAKSKNLELGKQFYEFVTSQDSLILAAQQFYRIPCRKDIPPEKLPEWMTKSVIRHMPIDWKVMAEKSNEWMRFWDTEIRNKGTM
;
A
#
# COMPACT_ATOMS: atom_id res chain seq x y z
N MET A 1 15.05 70.08 -49.59
CA MET A 1 15.49 68.69 -49.59
C MET A 1 16.29 68.34 -48.27
N VAL A 2 15.73 68.69 -47.08
CA VAL A 2 16.45 68.54 -45.75
C VAL A 2 15.48 68.01 -44.65
N PHE A 3 14.27 67.56 -44.91
CA PHE A 3 13.32 67.22 -43.88
C PHE A 3 13.02 65.68 -43.74
N THR A 4 13.76 64.79 -44.43
CA THR A 4 13.43 63.37 -44.45
C THR A 4 14.39 62.46 -43.65
N LYS A 5 15.49 62.98 -43.03
CA LYS A 5 16.48 62.18 -42.30
C LYS A 5 16.31 62.17 -40.79
N LEU A 6 15.37 62.89 -40.17
CA LEU A 6 15.27 62.95 -38.70
C LEU A 6 14.19 62.03 -38.10
N ARG A 7 13.38 61.30 -38.90
CA ARG A 7 12.34 60.42 -38.41
C ARG A 7 12.70 58.96 -38.30
N ILE A 8 13.85 58.53 -38.82
CA ILE A 8 14.26 57.10 -38.79
C ILE A 8 15.04 56.76 -37.55
N THR A 9 15.82 57.69 -36.98
CA THR A 9 16.64 57.45 -35.78
C THR A 9 15.83 57.34 -34.47
N ALA A 10 14.67 58.00 -34.38
CA ALA A 10 13.82 57.98 -33.17
C ALA A 10 13.00 56.67 -33.01
N ARG A 11 12.77 55.90 -34.09
CA ARG A 11 12.05 54.62 -34.01
C ARG A 11 12.92 53.42 -33.65
N ILE A 12 14.23 53.46 -33.87
CA ILE A 12 15.12 52.38 -33.55
C ILE A 12 15.53 52.42 -32.07
N THR A 13 15.65 53.58 -31.44
CA THR A 13 15.95 53.71 -30.01
C THR A 13 14.79 53.30 -29.10
N LEU A 14 13.55 53.46 -29.52
CA LEU A 14 12.37 53.05 -28.75
C LEU A 14 12.15 51.53 -28.76
N GLY A 15 12.53 50.84 -29.85
CA GLY A 15 12.44 49.39 -29.99
C GLY A 15 13.44 48.63 -29.13
N VAL A 16 14.67 49.15 -28.95
CA VAL A 16 15.72 48.53 -28.16
C VAL A 16 15.48 48.67 -26.64
N VAL A 17 14.87 49.80 -26.21
CA VAL A 17 14.52 50.00 -24.78
C VAL A 17 13.33 49.13 -24.37
N LEU A 18 12.40 48.85 -25.28
CA LEU A 18 11.26 47.97 -25.00
C LEU A 18 11.69 46.48 -24.95
N TRP A 19 12.73 46.09 -25.67
CA TRP A 19 13.26 44.69 -25.67
C TRP A 19 14.08 44.38 -24.43
N LEU A 20 14.71 45.35 -23.75
CA LEU A 20 15.45 45.18 -22.51
C LEU A 20 14.54 45.12 -21.28
N LEU A 21 13.27 45.48 -21.35
CA LEU A 21 12.32 45.37 -20.25
C LEU A 21 11.60 44.02 -20.18
N VAL A 22 11.72 43.16 -21.22
CA VAL A 22 11.09 41.83 -21.25
C VAL A 22 11.99 40.73 -20.67
N LEU A 23 13.27 41.01 -20.43
CA LEU A 23 14.24 40.01 -19.91
C LEU A 23 14.35 39.94 -18.36
N ASN A 24 13.58 40.75 -17.63
CA ASN A 24 13.60 40.75 -16.16
C ASN A 24 12.35 40.09 -15.52
N GLY A 25 11.64 39.21 -16.24
CA GLY A 25 10.36 38.61 -15.81
C GLY A 25 10.42 37.20 -15.29
N CYS A 26 11.60 36.63 -14.97
CA CYS A 26 11.70 35.41 -14.15
C CYS A 26 12.08 35.77 -12.70
N VAL A 27 11.24 36.55 -12.04
CA VAL A 27 11.23 36.57 -10.57
C VAL A 27 10.54 35.27 -10.14
N SER A 28 11.31 34.26 -9.85
CA SER A 28 10.84 33.13 -9.07
C SER A 28 10.18 33.69 -7.81
N SER A 29 8.88 33.43 -7.66
CA SER A 29 8.11 33.84 -6.48
C SER A 29 8.89 33.38 -5.22
N PRO A 30 9.20 34.27 -4.26
CA PRO A 30 10.00 33.91 -3.10
C PRO A 30 9.31 32.92 -2.14
N ASN A 31 8.16 32.36 -2.53
CA ASN A 31 7.31 31.51 -1.66
C ASN A 31 6.86 30.21 -2.34
N SER A 32 7.55 29.71 -3.39
CA SER A 32 7.21 28.40 -3.95
C SER A 32 7.72 27.29 -3.02
N LYS A 33 6.80 26.57 -2.40
CA LYS A 33 7.13 25.35 -1.64
C LYS A 33 7.74 24.29 -2.56
N THR A 34 8.68 23.50 -2.05
CA THR A 34 9.16 22.31 -2.75
C THR A 34 8.12 21.21 -2.63
N VAL A 35 7.70 20.66 -3.75
CA VAL A 35 6.69 19.59 -3.79
C VAL A 35 7.38 18.24 -3.57
N LEU A 36 6.90 17.46 -2.60
CA LEU A 36 7.30 16.07 -2.36
C LEU A 36 6.12 15.16 -2.72
N VAL A 37 6.33 14.23 -3.66
CA VAL A 37 5.25 13.35 -4.16
C VAL A 37 5.41 11.93 -3.62
N ILE A 38 4.34 11.39 -3.05
CA ILE A 38 4.30 10.06 -2.43
C ILE A 38 3.23 9.21 -3.10
N TYR A 39 3.61 8.03 -3.61
CA TYR A 39 2.66 7.01 -4.01
C TYR A 39 2.44 6.03 -2.86
N SER A 40 1.19 5.76 -2.52
CA SER A 40 0.88 4.99 -1.31
C SER A 40 -0.38 4.14 -1.43
N THR A 41 -0.52 3.18 -0.51
CA THR A 41 -1.70 2.34 -0.33
C THR A 41 -2.32 2.47 1.05
N HIS A 42 -1.82 3.42 1.88
CA HIS A 42 -2.18 3.50 3.30
C HIS A 42 -3.52 4.18 3.61
N GLY A 43 -4.18 4.74 2.56
CA GLY A 43 -5.43 5.46 2.73
C GLY A 43 -5.25 6.91 3.22
N LYS A 44 -6.25 7.73 2.93
CA LYS A 44 -6.18 9.18 3.14
C LYS A 44 -5.98 9.58 4.60
N GLU A 45 -6.51 8.81 5.55
CA GLU A 45 -6.48 9.14 6.97
C GLU A 45 -5.04 9.21 7.50
N LEU A 46 -4.25 8.17 7.21
CA LEU A 46 -2.85 8.11 7.62
C LEU A 46 -2.02 9.11 6.81
N LEU A 47 -2.25 9.20 5.50
CA LEU A 47 -1.48 10.07 4.62
C LEU A 47 -1.67 11.54 4.96
N THR A 48 -2.91 12.00 5.21
CA THR A 48 -3.20 13.39 5.62
C THR A 48 -2.56 13.73 6.97
N GLU A 49 -2.56 12.81 7.92
CA GLU A 49 -1.91 13.04 9.22
C GLU A 49 -0.41 13.27 9.07
N PHE A 50 0.28 12.36 8.34
CA PHE A 50 1.72 12.47 8.17
C PHE A 50 2.14 13.62 7.23
N GLU A 51 1.34 13.97 6.23
CA GLU A 51 1.46 15.20 5.45
C GLU A 51 1.47 16.41 6.39
N SER A 52 0.41 16.57 7.20
CA SER A 52 0.26 17.70 8.11
C SER A 52 1.43 17.81 9.10
N LEU A 53 1.81 16.70 9.72
CA LEU A 53 2.90 16.67 10.69
C LEU A 53 4.27 16.98 10.06
N PHE A 54 4.51 16.51 8.85
CA PHE A 54 5.76 16.78 8.14
C PHE A 54 5.85 18.25 7.69
N GLU A 55 4.77 18.79 7.13
CA GLU A 55 4.70 20.19 6.69
C GLU A 55 4.82 21.19 7.85
N GLN A 56 4.26 20.87 9.04
CA GLN A 56 4.44 21.67 10.24
C GLN A 56 5.92 21.81 10.63
N LYS A 57 6.69 20.73 10.48
CA LYS A 57 8.14 20.74 10.72
C LYS A 57 8.94 21.33 9.57
N ASN A 58 8.38 21.35 8.35
CA ASN A 58 9.00 21.78 7.11
C ASN A 58 8.12 22.76 6.34
N PRO A 59 7.94 24.02 6.79
CA PRO A 59 6.95 24.96 6.21
C PRO A 59 7.16 25.31 4.73
N LYS A 60 8.35 25.02 4.20
CA LYS A 60 8.71 25.23 2.78
C LYS A 60 8.42 24.01 1.89
N VAL A 61 7.83 22.95 2.44
CA VAL A 61 7.47 21.72 1.72
C VAL A 61 5.96 21.68 1.50
N ASP A 62 5.54 21.12 0.36
CA ASP A 62 4.17 20.79 -0.01
C ASP A 62 4.16 19.28 -0.29
N VAL A 63 3.65 18.48 0.64
CA VAL A 63 3.56 17.02 0.50
C VAL A 63 2.29 16.71 -0.29
N ARG A 64 2.46 15.95 -1.36
CA ARG A 64 1.35 15.46 -2.20
C ARG A 64 1.39 13.95 -2.26
N TRP A 65 0.29 13.32 -1.99
CA TRP A 65 0.20 11.86 -2.05
C TRP A 65 -0.91 11.40 -3.00
N MET A 66 -0.71 10.21 -3.52
CA MET A 66 -1.71 9.50 -4.31
C MET A 66 -1.96 8.14 -3.67
N ASP A 67 -3.20 7.95 -3.20
CA ASP A 67 -3.68 6.68 -2.65
C ASP A 67 -4.20 5.80 -3.79
N MET A 68 -3.53 4.66 -4.02
CA MET A 68 -3.78 3.75 -5.15
C MET A 68 -3.72 2.30 -4.69
N GLY A 69 -4.21 1.38 -5.53
CA GLY A 69 -3.97 -0.05 -5.34
C GLY A 69 -2.47 -0.39 -5.46
N SER A 70 -2.02 -1.42 -4.74
CA SER A 70 -0.59 -1.76 -4.70
C SER A 70 0.00 -2.07 -6.09
N GLN A 71 -0.78 -2.76 -6.94
CA GLN A 71 -0.37 -3.06 -8.31
C GLN A 71 -0.35 -1.78 -9.17
N ASP A 72 -1.35 -0.90 -8.97
CA ASP A 72 -1.42 0.37 -9.72
C ASP A 72 -0.19 1.25 -9.44
N VAL A 73 0.31 1.25 -8.18
CA VAL A 73 1.56 1.96 -7.85
C VAL A 73 2.73 1.41 -8.65
N LEU A 74 2.93 0.08 -8.64
CA LEU A 74 4.04 -0.55 -9.35
C LEU A 74 3.96 -0.29 -10.87
N ASP A 75 2.78 -0.44 -11.46
CA ASP A 75 2.58 -0.22 -12.90
C ASP A 75 2.79 1.25 -13.28
N ARG A 76 2.42 2.17 -12.39
CA ARG A 76 2.67 3.59 -12.57
C ARG A 76 4.17 3.92 -12.50
N LEU A 77 4.88 3.40 -11.51
CA LEU A 77 6.34 3.56 -11.42
C LEU A 77 7.05 3.01 -12.67
N ARG A 78 6.58 1.88 -13.21
CA ARG A 78 7.09 1.32 -14.49
C ARG A 78 6.89 2.29 -15.65
N SER A 79 5.69 2.83 -15.78
CA SER A 79 5.36 3.76 -16.86
C SER A 79 6.14 5.07 -16.77
N GLU A 80 6.50 5.48 -15.56
CA GLU A 80 7.20 6.73 -15.26
C GLU A 80 8.72 6.56 -15.10
N LYS A 81 9.28 5.36 -15.32
CA LYS A 81 10.68 5.00 -15.04
C LYS A 81 11.72 5.99 -15.56
N GLU A 82 11.52 6.54 -16.75
CA GLU A 82 12.45 7.51 -17.36
C GLU A 82 12.23 8.96 -16.90
N ASN A 83 11.06 9.26 -16.34
CA ASN A 83 10.75 10.57 -15.77
C ASN A 83 9.82 10.41 -14.56
N PRO A 84 10.33 9.93 -13.41
CA PRO A 84 9.53 9.63 -12.24
C PRO A 84 8.82 10.89 -11.73
N GLN A 85 7.56 10.70 -11.35
CA GLN A 85 6.73 11.76 -10.78
C GLN A 85 6.63 11.63 -9.26
N ALA A 86 6.88 10.43 -8.73
CA ALA A 86 6.94 10.20 -7.29
C ALA A 86 8.39 10.29 -6.77
N ASP A 87 8.52 10.71 -5.52
CA ASP A 87 9.78 10.72 -4.78
C ASP A 87 9.88 9.50 -3.86
N LEU A 88 8.73 9.04 -3.32
CA LEU A 88 8.65 7.86 -2.46
C LEU A 88 7.50 6.94 -2.88
N TRP A 89 7.71 5.66 -2.59
CA TRP A 89 6.67 4.64 -2.53
C TRP A 89 6.53 4.16 -1.09
N TRP A 90 5.36 4.32 -0.49
CA TRP A 90 5.11 3.98 0.90
C TRP A 90 3.83 3.14 1.05
N GLY A 91 4.00 1.90 1.54
CA GLY A 91 2.93 0.90 1.60
C GLY A 91 2.91 0.01 0.36
N ALA A 92 2.33 -1.10 0.46
CA ALA A 92 2.22 -2.27 -0.40
C ALA A 92 3.04 -3.47 0.13
N PRO A 93 2.65 -4.70 -0.22
CA PRO A 93 3.40 -5.89 0.15
C PRO A 93 4.84 -5.90 -0.37
N SER A 94 5.75 -6.42 0.44
CA SER A 94 7.20 -6.52 0.15
C SER A 94 7.51 -7.17 -1.20
N VAL A 95 6.72 -8.15 -1.64
CA VAL A 95 6.91 -8.81 -2.95
C VAL A 95 6.84 -7.85 -4.14
N LEU A 96 6.08 -6.75 -4.03
CA LEU A 96 6.02 -5.73 -5.08
C LEU A 96 7.22 -4.79 -5.02
N PHE A 97 7.77 -4.55 -3.84
CA PHE A 97 9.03 -3.81 -3.68
C PHE A 97 10.21 -4.61 -4.25
N GLU A 98 10.25 -5.93 -4.05
CA GLU A 98 11.25 -6.79 -4.70
C GLU A 98 11.16 -6.67 -6.23
N GLN A 99 9.95 -6.76 -6.80
CA GLN A 99 9.76 -6.56 -8.23
C GLN A 99 10.22 -5.17 -8.69
N GLY A 100 9.85 -4.13 -7.96
CA GLY A 100 10.27 -2.75 -8.27
C GLY A 100 11.79 -2.57 -8.21
N GLN A 101 12.44 -3.22 -7.26
CA GLN A 101 13.90 -3.22 -7.13
C GLN A 101 14.57 -3.95 -8.31
N ASP A 102 14.11 -5.17 -8.64
CA ASP A 102 14.66 -5.96 -9.75
C ASP A 102 14.52 -5.24 -11.09
N GLU A 103 13.49 -4.42 -11.24
CA GLU A 103 13.25 -3.58 -12.42
C GLU A 103 14.01 -2.24 -12.39
N GLY A 104 14.77 -1.95 -11.32
CA GLY A 104 15.52 -0.71 -11.16
C GLY A 104 14.64 0.54 -10.99
N LEU A 105 13.50 0.41 -10.31
CA LEU A 105 12.57 1.50 -10.02
C LEU A 105 12.85 2.17 -8.68
N LEU A 106 13.68 1.53 -7.82
CA LEU A 106 13.94 1.98 -6.46
C LEU A 106 15.38 2.45 -6.29
N GLU A 107 15.57 3.51 -5.52
CA GLU A 107 16.88 4.05 -5.14
C GLU A 107 17.36 3.40 -3.85
N PRO A 108 18.53 2.74 -3.81
CA PRO A 108 19.04 2.14 -2.59
C PRO A 108 19.28 3.20 -1.50
N TYR A 109 18.73 2.95 -0.32
CA TYR A 109 18.93 3.81 0.85
C TYR A 109 18.97 2.98 2.13
N LYS A 110 20.03 3.12 2.91
CA LYS A 110 20.15 2.51 4.23
C LYS A 110 19.73 3.51 5.30
N PRO A 111 18.53 3.38 5.90
CA PRO A 111 18.08 4.30 6.92
C PRO A 111 18.89 4.15 8.22
N SER A 112 18.81 5.17 9.09
CA SER A 112 19.56 5.21 10.35
C SER A 112 19.22 4.04 11.29
N TRP A 113 18.02 3.49 11.16
CA TRP A 113 17.45 2.40 11.96
C TRP A 113 17.50 1.03 11.27
N ALA A 114 18.23 0.87 10.16
CA ALA A 114 18.24 -0.34 9.34
C ALA A 114 18.46 -1.66 10.11
N GLY A 115 19.23 -1.63 11.20
CA GLY A 115 19.47 -2.80 12.07
C GLY A 115 18.33 -3.16 13.03
N GLN A 116 17.21 -2.41 13.00
CA GLN A 116 16.11 -2.58 13.94
C GLN A 116 14.90 -3.31 13.37
N VAL A 117 15.00 -3.81 12.13
CA VAL A 117 13.97 -4.65 11.50
C VAL A 117 14.49 -6.06 11.26
N PRO A 118 13.60 -7.08 11.20
CA PRO A 118 13.98 -8.45 10.84
C PRO A 118 14.68 -8.50 9.47
N GLN A 119 15.54 -9.50 9.29
CA GLN A 119 16.32 -9.67 8.05
C GLN A 119 15.43 -9.91 6.82
N ASP A 120 14.29 -10.53 6.98
CA ASP A 120 13.29 -10.79 5.94
C ASP A 120 12.34 -9.61 5.69
N SER A 121 12.48 -8.54 6.48
CA SER A 121 11.68 -7.33 6.37
C SER A 121 12.40 -6.17 5.68
N HIS A 122 13.44 -6.45 4.90
CA HIS A 122 14.14 -5.48 4.07
C HIS A 122 14.93 -6.15 2.94
N SER A 123 15.20 -5.37 1.90
CA SER A 123 16.08 -5.80 0.81
C SER A 123 17.54 -5.89 1.25
N PRO A 124 18.28 -6.98 0.91
CA PRO A 124 19.71 -7.06 1.15
C PRO A 124 20.53 -5.94 0.48
N THR A 125 20.01 -5.38 -0.61
CA THR A 125 20.65 -4.28 -1.37
C THR A 125 20.13 -2.90 -0.96
N HIS A 126 19.34 -2.82 0.12
CA HIS A 126 18.77 -1.58 0.65
C HIS A 126 17.81 -0.84 -0.28
N GLY A 127 17.18 -1.53 -1.23
CA GLY A 127 16.19 -0.93 -2.14
C GLY A 127 14.87 -0.60 -1.44
N TRP A 128 14.52 -1.33 -0.38
CA TRP A 128 13.33 -1.08 0.43
C TRP A 128 13.51 -1.60 1.86
N TYR A 129 12.68 -1.10 2.77
CA TYR A 129 12.55 -1.57 4.16
C TYR A 129 11.10 -1.68 4.57
N GLY A 130 10.80 -2.62 5.47
CA GLY A 130 9.48 -2.75 6.06
C GLY A 130 9.17 -1.62 7.03
N SER A 131 8.01 -1.01 6.86
CA SER A 131 7.46 -0.01 7.79
C SER A 131 6.47 -0.65 8.76
N TYR A 132 5.57 -1.48 8.26
CA TYR A 132 4.50 -2.12 9.03
C TYR A 132 4.37 -3.60 8.72
N GLU A 133 3.81 -4.34 9.68
CA GLU A 133 3.36 -5.73 9.54
C GLU A 133 1.83 -5.75 9.54
N THR A 134 1.22 -6.45 8.58
CA THR A 134 -0.25 -6.57 8.48
C THR A 134 -0.67 -8.03 8.48
N PRO A 135 -1.18 -8.54 9.62
CA PRO A 135 -1.79 -9.85 9.69
C PRO A 135 -3.10 -9.87 8.90
N GLU A 136 -3.31 -10.92 8.11
CA GLU A 136 -4.54 -11.12 7.37
C GLU A 136 -5.57 -11.87 8.24
N VAL A 137 -6.83 -11.48 8.15
CA VAL A 137 -7.89 -12.02 9.02
C VAL A 137 -9.16 -12.34 8.23
N ILE A 138 -10.00 -13.18 8.82
CA ILE A 138 -11.37 -13.40 8.35
C ILE A 138 -12.26 -12.38 9.07
N ALA A 139 -12.76 -11.39 8.33
CA ALA A 139 -13.62 -10.37 8.88
C ALA A 139 -15.10 -10.64 8.56
N PHE A 140 -15.99 -10.19 9.44
CA PHE A 140 -17.42 -10.43 9.30
C PHE A 140 -18.26 -9.28 9.88
N ASN A 141 -19.51 -9.20 9.45
CA ASN A 141 -20.48 -8.27 10.03
C ASN A 141 -21.01 -8.82 11.37
N SER A 142 -20.66 -8.15 12.47
CA SER A 142 -20.99 -8.57 13.84
C SER A 142 -22.44 -8.34 14.25
N THR A 143 -23.27 -7.67 13.43
CA THR A 143 -24.72 -7.59 13.65
C THR A 143 -25.45 -8.83 13.16
N VAL A 144 -24.80 -9.62 12.28
CA VAL A 144 -25.40 -10.83 11.68
C VAL A 144 -24.81 -12.10 12.26
N LEU A 145 -23.48 -12.10 12.52
CA LEU A 145 -22.76 -13.27 13.02
C LEU A 145 -22.14 -12.98 14.39
N LYS A 146 -22.30 -13.89 15.31
CA LYS A 146 -21.48 -13.93 16.53
C LYS A 146 -20.10 -14.50 16.20
N LYS A 147 -19.10 -14.19 17.04
CA LYS A 147 -17.71 -14.59 16.81
C LYS A 147 -17.55 -16.12 16.62
N HIS A 148 -18.29 -16.94 17.36
CA HIS A 148 -18.24 -18.40 17.27
C HIS A 148 -19.01 -18.98 16.08
N GLU A 149 -19.86 -18.19 15.40
CA GLU A 149 -20.62 -18.60 14.20
C GLU A 149 -19.84 -18.28 12.92
N ALA A 150 -18.90 -17.32 12.99
CA ALA A 150 -18.04 -16.93 11.88
C ALA A 150 -17.05 -18.06 11.55
N PRO A 151 -16.48 -18.10 10.33
CA PRO A 151 -15.39 -19.01 10.00
C PRO A 151 -14.22 -18.83 10.97
N GLN A 152 -13.70 -19.90 11.56
CA GLN A 152 -12.61 -19.87 12.54
C GLN A 152 -11.24 -20.08 11.89
N ASP A 153 -11.23 -20.66 10.69
CA ASP A 153 -10.02 -20.91 9.91
C ASP A 153 -10.29 -20.74 8.41
N TRP A 154 -9.20 -20.73 7.63
CA TRP A 154 -9.26 -20.54 6.17
C TRP A 154 -10.18 -21.57 5.49
N ASP A 155 -10.11 -22.84 5.88
CA ASP A 155 -10.90 -23.90 5.25
C ASP A 155 -12.39 -23.83 5.61
N ASP A 156 -12.76 -23.18 6.70
CA ASP A 156 -14.17 -22.94 7.06
C ASP A 156 -14.88 -22.02 6.05
N LEU A 157 -14.13 -21.20 5.31
CA LEU A 157 -14.67 -20.37 4.23
C LEU A 157 -15.21 -21.19 3.07
N LEU A 158 -14.84 -22.46 2.97
CA LEU A 158 -15.28 -23.40 1.91
C LEU A 158 -16.59 -24.10 2.23
N ASP A 159 -17.11 -23.98 3.47
CA ASP A 159 -18.39 -24.57 3.87
C ASP A 159 -19.51 -23.99 2.98
N PRO A 160 -20.36 -24.85 2.36
CA PRO A 160 -21.49 -24.42 1.53
C PRO A 160 -22.50 -23.49 2.23
N LYS A 161 -22.52 -23.45 3.57
CA LYS A 161 -23.35 -22.49 4.31
C LYS A 161 -23.02 -21.03 3.99
N TRP A 162 -21.82 -20.77 3.44
CA TRP A 162 -21.36 -19.44 3.02
C TRP A 162 -21.70 -19.12 1.56
N HIS A 163 -22.43 -19.99 0.84
CA HIS A 163 -22.76 -19.76 -0.56
C HIS A 163 -23.34 -18.37 -0.78
N LYS A 164 -22.66 -17.58 -1.63
CA LYS A 164 -22.97 -16.18 -1.99
C LYS A 164 -23.07 -15.23 -0.78
N LYS A 165 -22.37 -15.52 0.32
CA LYS A 165 -22.29 -14.66 1.51
C LYS A 165 -20.92 -14.00 1.69
N ILE A 166 -19.91 -14.39 0.91
CA ILE A 166 -18.56 -13.82 0.96
C ILE A 166 -18.46 -12.71 -0.09
N ILE A 167 -17.89 -11.57 0.28
CA ILE A 167 -17.49 -10.50 -0.65
C ILE A 167 -15.98 -10.32 -0.53
N LEU A 168 -15.29 -10.32 -1.65
CA LEU A 168 -13.86 -10.19 -1.69
C LEU A 168 -13.45 -8.95 -2.51
N ARG A 169 -12.31 -8.38 -2.21
CA ARG A 169 -11.69 -7.43 -3.12
C ARG A 169 -11.04 -8.17 -4.28
N ASP A 170 -10.99 -7.53 -5.45
CA ASP A 170 -10.36 -8.12 -6.64
C ASP A 170 -8.85 -8.33 -6.39
N PRO A 171 -8.33 -9.58 -6.45
CA PRO A 171 -6.93 -9.88 -6.21
C PRO A 171 -5.99 -9.38 -7.31
N LEU A 172 -6.51 -9.00 -8.47
CA LEU A 172 -5.68 -8.40 -9.53
C LEU A 172 -5.35 -6.93 -9.24
N ALA A 173 -6.23 -6.23 -8.50
CA ALA A 173 -6.04 -4.82 -8.11
C ALA A 173 -5.46 -4.66 -6.69
N SER A 174 -5.57 -5.68 -5.83
CA SER A 174 -5.21 -5.62 -4.42
C SER A 174 -4.05 -6.53 -4.07
N GLY A 175 -2.94 -5.94 -3.62
CA GLY A 175 -1.78 -6.70 -3.13
C GLY A 175 -2.12 -7.58 -1.92
N THR A 176 -2.89 -7.07 -0.95
CA THR A 176 -3.40 -7.85 0.20
C THR A 176 -4.18 -9.09 -0.26
N MET A 177 -5.20 -8.90 -1.10
CA MET A 177 -6.01 -10.02 -1.56
C MET A 177 -5.20 -11.00 -2.41
N ARG A 178 -4.33 -10.48 -3.27
CA ARG A 178 -3.38 -11.30 -4.03
C ARG A 178 -2.51 -12.16 -3.10
N THR A 179 -1.97 -11.57 -2.04
CA THR A 179 -1.17 -12.29 -1.05
C THR A 179 -1.96 -13.40 -0.37
N ILE A 180 -3.20 -13.14 0.05
CA ILE A 180 -4.07 -14.17 0.64
C ILE A 180 -4.30 -15.33 -0.35
N PHE A 181 -4.67 -15.03 -1.60
CA PHE A 181 -4.92 -16.06 -2.62
C PHE A 181 -3.67 -16.88 -2.92
N CYS A 182 -2.53 -16.20 -3.10
CA CYS A 182 -1.25 -16.88 -3.31
C CYS A 182 -0.83 -17.71 -2.10
N ALA A 183 -1.07 -17.25 -0.87
CA ALA A 183 -0.78 -18.01 0.34
C ALA A 183 -1.61 -19.30 0.42
N MET A 184 -2.89 -19.26 0.01
CA MET A 184 -3.73 -20.44 -0.04
C MET A 184 -3.27 -21.45 -1.10
N ILE A 185 -2.70 -21.00 -2.22
CA ILE A 185 -2.08 -21.91 -3.19
C ILE A 185 -0.75 -22.43 -2.65
N LEU A 186 0.08 -21.54 -2.11
CA LEU A 186 1.45 -21.85 -1.65
C LEU A 186 1.48 -22.93 -0.57
N ARG A 187 0.54 -22.91 0.38
CA ARG A 187 0.49 -23.93 1.46
C ARG A 187 0.37 -25.36 0.93
N PHE A 188 -0.26 -25.56 -0.23
CA PHE A 188 -0.32 -26.87 -0.91
C PHE A 188 0.91 -27.10 -1.79
N TYR A 189 1.34 -26.06 -2.49
CA TYR A 189 2.50 -26.11 -3.37
C TYR A 189 3.77 -26.51 -2.62
N GLN A 190 4.00 -25.96 -1.44
CA GLN A 190 5.14 -26.30 -0.59
C GLN A 190 5.15 -27.78 -0.14
N LEU A 191 3.99 -28.43 -0.05
CA LEU A 191 3.87 -29.83 0.36
C LEU A 191 4.02 -30.80 -0.80
N SER A 192 3.56 -30.45 -1.99
CA SER A 192 3.41 -31.39 -3.12
C SER A 192 4.11 -30.96 -4.41
N GLY A 193 4.62 -29.73 -4.49
CA GLY A 193 5.13 -29.15 -5.73
C GLY A 193 4.03 -28.82 -6.76
N SER A 194 2.74 -28.98 -6.40
CA SER A 194 1.60 -28.76 -7.30
C SER A 194 0.70 -27.61 -6.79
N SER A 195 0.33 -26.72 -7.70
CA SER A 195 -0.65 -25.66 -7.45
C SER A 195 -2.10 -26.13 -7.50
N GLN A 196 -2.35 -27.33 -8.05
CA GLN A 196 -3.71 -27.82 -8.31
C GLN A 196 -4.59 -27.88 -7.07
N PRO A 197 -4.14 -28.39 -5.90
CA PRO A 197 -4.98 -28.40 -4.70
C PRO A 197 -5.36 -26.97 -4.22
N GLY A 198 -4.46 -26.00 -4.41
CA GLY A 198 -4.72 -24.59 -4.11
C GLY A 198 -5.76 -23.98 -5.07
N TYR A 199 -5.71 -24.36 -6.35
CA TYR A 199 -6.74 -23.94 -7.31
C TYR A 199 -8.11 -24.53 -6.96
N GLU A 200 -8.18 -25.78 -6.54
CA GLU A 200 -9.44 -26.39 -6.07
C GLU A 200 -9.97 -25.71 -4.80
N TRP A 201 -9.09 -25.29 -3.92
CA TRP A 201 -9.45 -24.46 -2.76
C TRP A 201 -10.07 -23.12 -3.19
N LEU A 202 -9.45 -22.42 -4.14
CA LEU A 202 -9.95 -21.14 -4.67
C LEU A 202 -11.26 -21.31 -5.45
N LYS A 203 -11.48 -22.42 -6.17
CA LYS A 203 -12.76 -22.72 -6.83
C LYS A 203 -13.92 -22.82 -5.85
N LYS A 204 -13.71 -23.51 -4.69
CA LYS A 204 -14.69 -23.60 -3.63
C LYS A 204 -14.94 -22.25 -2.96
N LEU A 205 -13.89 -21.45 -2.76
CA LEU A 205 -14.05 -20.08 -2.27
C LEU A 205 -14.85 -19.22 -3.25
N ASP A 206 -14.57 -19.32 -4.55
CA ASP A 206 -15.30 -18.60 -5.61
C ASP A 206 -16.77 -18.98 -5.65
N PHE A 207 -17.12 -20.26 -5.47
CA PHE A 207 -18.50 -20.71 -5.34
C PHE A 207 -19.23 -19.99 -4.18
N ASN A 208 -18.56 -19.78 -3.05
CA ASN A 208 -19.09 -19.08 -1.89
C ASN A 208 -19.05 -17.55 -2.02
N THR A 209 -18.26 -17.03 -2.96
CA THR A 209 -18.09 -15.61 -3.21
C THR A 209 -19.29 -15.06 -4.00
N LYS A 210 -19.89 -13.99 -3.49
CA LYS A 210 -20.98 -13.26 -4.14
C LYS A 210 -20.45 -12.26 -5.15
N ASP A 211 -19.35 -11.57 -4.80
CA ASP A 211 -18.84 -10.45 -5.59
C ASP A 211 -17.34 -10.21 -5.36
N TYR A 212 -16.64 -9.78 -6.40
CA TYR A 212 -15.28 -9.27 -6.36
C TYR A 212 -15.32 -7.76 -6.60
N VAL A 213 -15.01 -6.97 -5.58
CA VAL A 213 -15.16 -5.51 -5.62
C VAL A 213 -13.84 -4.80 -5.94
N ALA A 214 -13.94 -3.70 -6.67
CA ALA A 214 -12.78 -2.99 -7.21
C ALA A 214 -11.95 -2.23 -6.13
N ASN A 215 -12.59 -1.78 -5.05
CA ASN A 215 -11.91 -0.96 -4.04
C ASN A 215 -12.42 -1.22 -2.61
N MET A 216 -11.66 -0.73 -1.62
CA MET A 216 -11.92 -0.94 -0.20
C MET A 216 -13.20 -0.26 0.29
N THR A 217 -13.51 0.94 -0.23
CA THR A 217 -14.72 1.65 0.15
C THR A 217 -15.96 0.84 -0.18
N LEU A 218 -16.00 0.26 -1.39
CA LEU A 218 -17.11 -0.58 -1.83
C LEU A 218 -17.19 -1.88 -1.02
N LEU A 219 -16.04 -2.51 -0.67
CA LEU A 219 -16.01 -3.69 0.20
C LEU A 219 -16.66 -3.38 1.55
N ASN A 220 -16.24 -2.31 2.20
CA ASN A 220 -16.74 -1.90 3.51
C ASN A 220 -18.26 -1.59 3.47
N GLN A 221 -18.71 -0.87 2.45
CA GLN A 221 -20.13 -0.53 2.29
C GLN A 221 -20.99 -1.78 2.10
N LYS A 222 -20.57 -2.70 1.23
CA LYS A 222 -21.30 -3.95 0.97
C LYS A 222 -21.35 -4.84 2.20
N LEU A 223 -20.23 -5.00 2.91
CA LEU A 223 -20.15 -5.78 4.15
C LEU A 223 -21.04 -5.16 5.24
N ALA A 224 -21.02 -3.84 5.40
CA ALA A 224 -21.84 -3.13 6.38
C ALA A 224 -23.34 -3.24 6.07
N ARG A 225 -23.72 -3.21 4.79
CA ARG A 225 -25.11 -3.36 4.31
C ARG A 225 -25.60 -4.82 4.25
N GLN A 226 -24.75 -5.78 4.67
CA GLN A 226 -25.09 -7.21 4.64
C GLN A 226 -25.35 -7.76 3.23
N GLU A 227 -24.79 -7.10 2.19
CA GLU A 227 -24.81 -7.63 0.83
C GLU A 227 -23.97 -8.91 0.70
N GLY A 228 -22.98 -9.07 1.55
CA GLY A 228 -22.33 -10.26 2.03
C GLY A 228 -21.99 -10.05 3.49
N ILE A 229 -21.67 -11.10 4.22
CA ILE A 229 -21.50 -11.03 5.68
C ILE A 229 -20.12 -11.44 6.16
N VAL A 230 -19.29 -11.97 5.25
CA VAL A 230 -17.90 -12.40 5.49
C VAL A 230 -17.00 -11.83 4.40
N THR A 231 -15.79 -11.49 4.78
CA THR A 231 -14.68 -11.15 3.86
C THR A 231 -13.35 -11.62 4.46
N VAL A 232 -12.28 -11.54 3.70
CA VAL A 232 -10.91 -11.65 4.20
C VAL A 232 -10.17 -10.35 3.92
N TRP A 233 -9.41 -9.86 4.90
CA TRP A 233 -8.71 -8.58 4.78
C TRP A 233 -7.63 -8.44 5.86
N ASN A 234 -6.87 -7.35 5.82
CA ASN A 234 -5.89 -7.08 6.87
C ASN A 234 -6.54 -6.57 8.18
N MET A 235 -5.99 -6.99 9.29
CA MET A 235 -6.50 -6.68 10.63
C MET A 235 -6.47 -5.17 10.94
N PRO A 236 -5.39 -4.42 10.64
CA PRO A 236 -5.31 -2.99 10.91
C PRO A 236 -6.46 -2.18 10.29
N ASP A 237 -6.80 -2.46 9.05
CA ASP A 237 -7.87 -1.74 8.38
C ASP A 237 -9.24 -2.07 8.98
N ILE A 238 -9.49 -3.33 9.37
CA ILE A 238 -10.75 -3.70 10.05
C ILE A 238 -10.88 -2.97 11.39
N GLU A 239 -9.80 -2.88 12.18
CA GLU A 239 -9.80 -2.11 13.42
C GLU A 239 -10.05 -0.61 13.18
N LEU A 240 -9.40 -0.03 12.17
CA LEU A 240 -9.61 1.37 11.79
C LEU A 240 -11.08 1.63 11.39
N GLN A 241 -11.66 0.75 10.58
CA GLN A 241 -13.06 0.87 10.14
C GLN A 241 -14.03 0.80 11.33
N ARG A 242 -13.78 -0.09 12.31
CA ARG A 242 -14.56 -0.19 13.54
C ARG A 242 -14.45 1.08 14.38
N ALA A 243 -13.25 1.53 14.63
CA ALA A 243 -12.98 2.63 15.55
C ALA A 243 -13.46 3.98 14.98
N ARG A 244 -13.14 4.26 13.72
CA ARG A 244 -13.34 5.59 13.12
C ARG A 244 -14.71 5.74 12.48
N TYR A 245 -15.17 4.71 11.76
CA TYR A 245 -16.40 4.78 10.98
C TYR A 245 -17.58 4.05 11.64
N ARG A 246 -17.34 3.42 12.81
CA ARG A 246 -18.36 2.66 13.55
C ARG A 246 -19.01 1.54 12.74
N TYR A 247 -18.30 1.01 11.75
CA TYR A 247 -18.81 -0.16 11.03
C TYR A 247 -18.91 -1.36 11.97
N PRO A 248 -19.97 -2.17 11.84
CA PRO A 248 -20.21 -3.32 12.70
C PRO A 248 -19.35 -4.52 12.26
N PHE A 249 -18.03 -4.34 12.24
CA PHE A 249 -17.10 -5.38 11.85
C PHE A 249 -16.50 -6.06 13.07
N SER A 250 -16.20 -7.35 12.93
CA SER A 250 -15.37 -8.11 13.84
C SER A 250 -14.51 -9.06 12.99
N TYR A 251 -13.55 -9.73 13.61
CA TYR A 251 -12.69 -10.64 12.88
C TYR A 251 -12.26 -11.85 13.72
N ILE A 252 -11.79 -12.88 13.00
CA ILE A 252 -11.11 -14.08 13.50
C ILE A 252 -9.67 -14.03 12.97
N ILE A 253 -8.71 -14.25 13.84
CA ILE A 253 -7.35 -14.63 13.44
C ILE A 253 -7.38 -16.13 13.19
N PRO A 254 -7.09 -16.61 11.96
CA PRO A 254 -7.20 -18.03 11.62
C PRO A 254 -6.37 -18.93 12.53
N LEU A 255 -6.94 -20.06 12.97
CA LEU A 255 -6.34 -20.98 13.95
C LEU A 255 -5.08 -21.65 13.41
N SER A 256 -5.04 -21.98 12.13
CA SER A 256 -3.88 -22.59 11.45
C SER A 256 -2.72 -21.61 11.23
N GLY A 257 -2.95 -20.34 11.47
CA GLY A 257 -2.01 -19.25 11.23
C GLY A 257 -2.43 -18.35 10.05
N THR A 258 -1.80 -17.19 9.98
CA THR A 258 -2.13 -16.20 8.96
C THR A 258 -0.88 -15.68 8.25
N PRO A 259 -0.98 -15.34 6.95
CA PRO A 259 0.03 -14.52 6.30
C PRO A 259 0.20 -13.20 7.05
N ILE A 260 1.45 -12.83 7.35
CA ILE A 260 1.77 -11.51 7.87
C ILE A 260 2.53 -10.78 6.79
N VAL A 261 1.87 -9.79 6.19
CA VAL A 261 2.45 -9.03 5.10
C VAL A 261 3.35 -7.94 5.65
N THR A 262 4.59 -7.88 5.21
CA THR A 262 5.45 -6.72 5.42
C THR A 262 5.11 -5.65 4.39
N GLU A 263 4.69 -4.48 4.85
CA GLU A 263 4.46 -3.31 4.00
C GLU A 263 5.73 -2.47 3.94
N GLY A 264 6.19 -2.22 2.72
CA GLY A 264 7.47 -1.56 2.48
C GLY A 264 7.39 -0.04 2.38
N ILE A 265 8.58 0.57 2.44
CA ILE A 265 8.84 1.95 2.05
C ILE A 265 10.14 2.01 1.25
N ALA A 266 10.18 2.81 0.19
CA ALA A 266 11.34 2.99 -0.67
C ALA A 266 11.40 4.40 -1.26
N LEU A 267 12.60 4.84 -1.61
CA LEU A 267 12.82 5.99 -2.47
C LEU A 267 12.66 5.56 -3.94
N VAL A 268 12.09 6.42 -4.76
CA VAL A 268 11.96 6.17 -6.18
C VAL A 268 13.26 6.54 -6.89
N ALA A 269 13.75 5.65 -7.75
CA ALA A 269 14.96 5.89 -8.53
C ALA A 269 14.80 7.12 -9.43
N LYS A 270 15.90 7.90 -9.58
CA LYS A 270 15.91 9.15 -10.36
C LYS A 270 14.96 10.24 -9.83
N SER A 271 14.46 10.15 -8.58
CA SER A 271 13.69 11.23 -7.96
C SER A 271 14.45 12.54 -7.98
N LYS A 272 13.72 13.64 -8.26
CA LYS A 272 14.30 15.00 -8.29
C LYS A 272 14.49 15.58 -6.88
N ASN A 273 13.83 15.02 -5.87
CA ASN A 273 13.82 15.50 -4.49
C ASN A 273 14.39 14.45 -3.52
N LEU A 274 15.43 13.70 -3.92
CA LEU A 274 15.95 12.54 -3.19
C LEU A 274 16.27 12.86 -1.70
N GLU A 275 16.93 13.97 -1.43
CA GLU A 275 17.28 14.35 -0.05
C GLU A 275 16.05 14.71 0.79
N LEU A 276 15.05 15.36 0.21
CA LEU A 276 13.78 15.60 0.88
C LEU A 276 13.00 14.30 1.07
N GLY A 277 13.06 13.40 0.09
CA GLY A 277 12.54 12.04 0.19
C GLY A 277 13.13 11.27 1.37
N LYS A 278 14.47 11.32 1.57
CA LYS A 278 15.14 10.71 2.73
C LYS A 278 14.65 11.31 4.06
N GLN A 279 14.46 12.63 4.13
CA GLN A 279 13.93 13.28 5.34
C GLN A 279 12.52 12.79 5.67
N PHE A 280 11.64 12.67 4.68
CA PHE A 280 10.30 12.13 4.88
C PHE A 280 10.34 10.66 5.26
N TYR A 281 11.18 9.87 4.60
CA TYR A 281 11.40 8.45 4.90
C TYR A 281 11.76 8.24 6.38
N GLU A 282 12.81 8.92 6.86
CA GLU A 282 13.24 8.85 8.27
C GLU A 282 12.15 9.37 9.23
N PHE A 283 11.42 10.41 8.83
CA PHE A 283 10.34 10.97 9.65
C PHE A 283 9.21 9.95 9.86
N VAL A 284 8.64 9.37 8.79
CA VAL A 284 7.49 8.45 8.92
C VAL A 284 7.86 7.11 9.54
N THR A 285 9.14 6.75 9.52
CA THR A 285 9.69 5.52 10.13
C THR A 285 10.41 5.76 11.45
N SER A 286 10.36 6.99 11.99
CA SER A 286 10.83 7.28 13.35
C SER A 286 10.01 6.53 14.41
N GLN A 287 10.57 6.26 15.59
CA GLN A 287 9.82 5.61 16.67
C GLN A 287 8.53 6.35 17.01
N ASP A 288 8.59 7.69 17.14
CA ASP A 288 7.41 8.50 17.48
C ASP A 288 6.32 8.39 16.40
N SER A 289 6.70 8.44 15.13
CA SER A 289 5.77 8.27 14.01
C SER A 289 5.15 6.88 13.96
N LEU A 290 5.93 5.84 14.22
CA LEU A 290 5.44 4.46 14.25
C LEU A 290 4.54 4.20 15.46
N ILE A 291 4.84 4.79 16.62
CA ILE A 291 3.97 4.74 17.82
C ILE A 291 2.64 5.44 17.52
N LEU A 292 2.67 6.63 16.90
CA LEU A 292 1.47 7.35 16.49
C LEU A 292 0.64 6.52 15.50
N ALA A 293 1.29 5.92 14.51
CA ALA A 293 0.62 5.05 13.55
C ALA A 293 -0.01 3.81 14.22
N ALA A 294 0.65 3.23 15.22
CA ALA A 294 0.12 2.12 15.99
C ALA A 294 -1.11 2.53 16.80
N GLN A 295 -1.06 3.68 17.47
CA GLN A 295 -2.12 4.15 18.36
C GLN A 295 -3.36 4.67 17.61
N GLN A 296 -3.17 5.37 16.48
CA GLN A 296 -4.25 6.04 15.77
C GLN A 296 -4.74 5.30 14.52
N PHE A 297 -3.86 4.52 13.88
CA PHE A 297 -4.13 3.85 12.61
C PHE A 297 -3.95 2.34 12.66
N TYR A 298 -3.75 1.78 13.87
CA TYR A 298 -3.63 0.33 14.12
C TYR A 298 -2.48 -0.34 13.37
N ARG A 299 -1.47 0.41 12.89
CA ARG A 299 -0.33 -0.14 12.16
C ARG A 299 0.67 -0.80 13.11
N ILE A 300 1.01 -2.06 12.86
CA ILE A 300 2.00 -2.80 13.65
C ILE A 300 3.38 -2.46 13.10
N PRO A 301 4.29 -1.85 13.89
CA PRO A 301 5.62 -1.49 13.40
C PRO A 301 6.48 -2.72 13.07
N CYS A 302 7.22 -2.69 11.96
CA CYS A 302 8.29 -3.67 11.68
C CYS A 302 9.49 -3.51 12.62
N ARG A 303 9.77 -2.28 13.08
CA ARG A 303 10.89 -2.00 13.99
C ARG A 303 10.70 -2.68 15.33
N LYS A 304 11.75 -3.34 15.83
CA LYS A 304 11.74 -4.12 17.09
C LYS A 304 12.35 -3.34 18.28
N ASP A 305 12.83 -2.13 18.05
CA ASP A 305 13.38 -1.24 19.10
C ASP A 305 12.34 -0.28 19.73
N ILE A 306 11.06 -0.46 19.41
CA ILE A 306 9.98 0.32 20.03
C ILE A 306 9.59 -0.35 21.35
N PRO A 307 9.63 0.37 22.48
CA PRO A 307 9.23 -0.17 23.77
C PRO A 307 7.78 -0.67 23.75
N PRO A 308 7.52 -1.94 24.17
CA PRO A 308 6.17 -2.52 24.13
C PRO A 308 5.11 -1.71 24.87
N GLU A 309 5.50 -1.03 25.96
CA GLU A 309 4.60 -0.19 26.77
C GLU A 309 4.10 1.07 26.04
N LYS A 310 4.76 1.46 24.94
CA LYS A 310 4.32 2.56 24.07
C LYS A 310 3.34 2.13 22.99
N LEU A 311 3.25 0.82 22.74
CA LEU A 311 2.35 0.26 21.77
C LEU A 311 0.96 -0.03 22.39
N PRO A 312 -0.12 -0.04 21.59
CA PRO A 312 -1.43 -0.47 22.05
C PRO A 312 -1.39 -1.89 22.64
N GLU A 313 -2.09 -2.09 23.76
CA GLU A 313 -2.11 -3.35 24.50
C GLU A 313 -2.47 -4.57 23.63
N TRP A 314 -3.38 -4.39 22.66
CA TRP A 314 -3.77 -5.47 21.76
C TRP A 314 -2.61 -5.96 20.86
N MET A 315 -1.66 -5.11 20.50
CA MET A 315 -0.47 -5.49 19.73
C MET A 315 0.50 -6.37 20.54
N THR A 316 0.57 -6.15 21.84
CA THR A 316 1.49 -6.88 22.73
C THR A 316 0.87 -8.13 23.35
N LYS A 317 -0.46 -8.18 23.46
CA LYS A 317 -1.20 -9.32 24.08
C LYS A 317 -1.80 -10.30 23.06
N SER A 318 -1.98 -9.89 21.81
CA SER A 318 -2.55 -10.78 20.77
C SER A 318 -1.49 -11.76 20.29
N VAL A 319 -1.79 -13.06 20.41
CA VAL A 319 -0.97 -14.10 19.81
C VAL A 319 -1.40 -14.27 18.36
N ILE A 320 -0.57 -13.77 17.44
CA ILE A 320 -0.79 -13.95 16.01
C ILE A 320 0.14 -15.07 15.54
N ARG A 321 -0.45 -16.20 15.16
CA ARG A 321 0.30 -17.33 14.61
C ARG A 321 0.64 -17.04 13.16
N HIS A 322 1.93 -17.10 12.83
CA HIS A 322 2.39 -16.92 11.46
C HIS A 322 2.10 -18.17 10.61
N MET A 323 1.58 -17.97 9.41
CA MET A 323 1.59 -18.98 8.37
C MET A 323 2.99 -19.00 7.73
N PRO A 324 3.66 -20.14 7.60
CA PRO A 324 4.93 -20.20 6.89
C PRO A 324 4.76 -19.86 5.41
N ILE A 325 5.39 -18.79 4.96
CA ILE A 325 5.35 -18.30 3.57
C ILE A 325 6.77 -18.29 3.00
N ASP A 326 6.97 -19.01 1.91
CA ASP A 326 8.15 -18.80 1.06
C ASP A 326 7.86 -17.61 0.12
N TRP A 327 8.26 -16.42 0.56
CA TRP A 327 8.03 -15.18 -0.17
C TRP A 327 8.70 -15.16 -1.55
N LYS A 328 9.84 -15.86 -1.70
CA LYS A 328 10.54 -15.96 -2.98
C LYS A 328 9.72 -16.76 -3.98
N VAL A 329 9.27 -17.95 -3.59
CA VAL A 329 8.38 -18.78 -4.44
C VAL A 329 7.09 -18.03 -4.75
N MET A 330 6.51 -17.32 -3.76
CA MET A 330 5.31 -16.52 -3.99
C MET A 330 5.56 -15.41 -5.02
N ALA A 331 6.67 -14.68 -4.93
CA ALA A 331 7.03 -13.64 -5.89
C ALA A 331 7.18 -14.21 -7.31
N GLU A 332 7.89 -15.33 -7.46
CA GLU A 332 8.10 -16.00 -8.76
C GLU A 332 6.80 -16.52 -9.39
N LYS A 333 5.88 -17.06 -8.58
CA LYS A 333 4.69 -17.76 -9.04
C LYS A 333 3.41 -16.93 -9.06
N SER A 334 3.35 -15.82 -8.36
CA SER A 334 2.10 -15.06 -8.15
C SER A 334 1.42 -14.63 -9.45
N ASN A 335 2.18 -14.25 -10.49
CA ASN A 335 1.61 -13.85 -11.78
C ASN A 335 0.98 -15.02 -12.52
N GLU A 336 1.61 -16.20 -12.48
CA GLU A 336 1.08 -17.44 -13.05
C GLU A 336 -0.23 -17.83 -12.34
N TRP A 337 -0.20 -17.86 -11.00
CA TRP A 337 -1.34 -18.24 -10.18
C TRP A 337 -2.53 -17.29 -10.33
N MET A 338 -2.30 -16.00 -10.37
CA MET A 338 -3.38 -15.02 -10.54
C MET A 338 -3.95 -15.02 -11.95
N ARG A 339 -3.14 -15.27 -12.98
CA ARG A 339 -3.64 -15.45 -14.34
C ARG A 339 -4.55 -16.68 -14.42
N PHE A 340 -4.11 -17.81 -13.85
CA PHE A 340 -4.93 -19.02 -13.80
C PHE A 340 -6.24 -18.78 -13.06
N TRP A 341 -6.19 -18.12 -11.90
CA TRP A 341 -7.39 -17.76 -11.16
C TRP A 341 -8.36 -16.93 -12.01
N ASP A 342 -7.89 -15.90 -12.67
CA ASP A 342 -8.71 -14.99 -13.48
C ASP A 342 -9.38 -15.71 -14.66
N THR A 343 -8.63 -16.57 -15.36
CA THR A 343 -9.14 -17.25 -16.57
C THR A 343 -9.95 -18.51 -16.25
N GLU A 344 -9.61 -19.27 -15.22
CA GLU A 344 -10.17 -20.62 -14.98
C GLU A 344 -11.04 -20.72 -13.74
N ILE A 345 -10.98 -19.77 -12.80
CA ILE A 345 -11.70 -19.87 -11.53
C ILE A 345 -12.72 -18.75 -11.35
N ARG A 346 -12.35 -17.52 -11.61
CA ARG A 346 -13.15 -16.32 -11.34
C ARG A 346 -14.57 -16.45 -11.92
N ASN A 347 -15.59 -16.37 -11.04
CA ASN A 347 -17.01 -16.53 -11.37
C ASN A 347 -17.39 -17.88 -12.02
N LYS A 348 -16.54 -18.91 -11.87
CA LYS A 348 -16.76 -20.26 -12.40
C LYS A 348 -16.70 -21.33 -11.31
N GLY A 349 -16.65 -20.91 -10.04
CA GLY A 349 -16.52 -21.81 -8.90
C GLY A 349 -17.68 -22.80 -8.82
N THR A 350 -17.34 -24.05 -8.50
CA THR A 350 -18.25 -25.16 -8.27
C THR A 350 -17.98 -25.79 -6.91
N MET A 351 -18.98 -26.51 -6.35
CA MET A 351 -18.77 -27.31 -5.15
C MET A 351 -17.82 -28.48 -5.36
#